data_0c8c88cbf785aae081d39046938782eb
#
_entry.id   0c8c88cbf785aae081d39046938782eb
#
_cell.length_a   1.000
_cell.length_b   1.000
_cell.length_c   1.000
_cell.angle_alpha   90.00
_cell.angle_beta   90.00
_cell.angle_gamma   90.00
#
_symmetry.space_group_name_H-M   'P 1'
#
loop_
_entity.id
_entity.type
_entity.pdbx_description
1 polymer ?
#
loop_
_entity_poly.entity_id
_entity_poly.type
_entity_poly.pdbx_seq_one_letter_code
_entity_poly.pdbx_strand_id
1 'polypeptide(L)'
;DPARAEGHMKEIADASPEFLYVQADVSREEDRRNLIDRTLERFGRIDVLVNNAGVGSLVRTNILDVTEESLDRVFGINLKGYLFLGQLAAKQMIKQVEAGAPAPKPVIINMSSISAYTLSVMRGEYCMSKAAIAMLTKLLAFALADYGINVYEIRPGNILSDMTLPVKEHFDKLIADGLHPLRRWGTGEDCAKAVSAICKGYLPYTTGSAIDVDGGFHMKWID
;
A
#
# COMPACT_ATOMS: atom_id res chain seq x y z
N ASP A 1 -9.36 0.92 -14.81
CA ASP A 1 -10.08 0.35 -15.96
C ASP A 1 -11.25 -0.48 -15.45
N PRO A 2 -12.54 -0.05 -15.66
CA PRO A 2 -13.73 -0.75 -15.21
C PRO A 2 -13.81 -2.19 -15.70
N ALA A 3 -13.46 -2.46 -16.96
CA ALA A 3 -13.52 -3.80 -17.56
C ALA A 3 -12.56 -4.78 -16.85
N ARG A 4 -11.41 -4.30 -16.38
CA ARG A 4 -10.46 -5.08 -15.60
C ARG A 4 -10.96 -5.37 -14.17
N ALA A 5 -11.78 -4.47 -13.63
CA ALA A 5 -12.33 -4.60 -12.29
C ALA A 5 -13.51 -5.57 -12.22
N GLU A 6 -14.24 -5.79 -13.32
CA GLU A 6 -15.51 -6.57 -13.30
C GLU A 6 -15.36 -8.00 -12.73
N GLY A 7 -14.32 -8.73 -13.14
CA GLY A 7 -14.07 -10.09 -12.63
C GLY A 7 -13.81 -10.08 -11.12
N HIS A 8 -12.94 -9.19 -10.66
CA HIS A 8 -12.62 -9.07 -9.23
C HIS A 8 -13.77 -8.49 -8.41
N MET A 9 -14.58 -7.58 -8.98
CA MET A 9 -15.77 -7.04 -8.32
C MET A 9 -16.76 -8.14 -8.00
N LYS A 10 -16.97 -9.10 -8.91
CA LYS A 10 -17.87 -10.23 -8.67
C LYS A 10 -17.36 -11.10 -7.52
N GLU A 11 -16.08 -11.47 -7.53
CA GLU A 11 -15.47 -12.27 -6.44
C GLU A 11 -15.63 -11.58 -5.07
N ILE A 12 -15.43 -10.26 -5.01
CA ILE A 12 -15.56 -9.50 -3.76
C ILE A 12 -17.03 -9.40 -3.34
N ALA A 13 -17.94 -9.14 -4.29
CA ALA A 13 -19.38 -9.06 -4.01
C ALA A 13 -19.94 -10.39 -3.52
N ASP A 14 -19.47 -11.51 -4.08
CA ASP A 14 -19.86 -12.86 -3.64
C ASP A 14 -19.33 -13.16 -2.22
N ALA A 15 -18.15 -12.60 -1.86
CA ALA A 15 -17.57 -12.76 -0.52
C ALA A 15 -18.14 -11.79 0.51
N SER A 16 -18.67 -10.63 0.11
CA SER A 16 -19.20 -9.60 0.98
C SER A 16 -20.42 -8.91 0.35
N PRO A 17 -21.63 -9.16 0.83
CA PRO A 17 -22.85 -8.51 0.31
C PRO A 17 -22.88 -6.99 0.59
N GLU A 18 -22.09 -6.51 1.52
CA GLU A 18 -21.94 -5.09 1.86
C GLU A 18 -20.90 -4.35 1.01
N PHE A 19 -20.50 -4.93 -0.12
CA PHE A 19 -19.50 -4.35 -1.02
C PHE A 19 -19.98 -3.06 -1.71
N LEU A 20 -19.08 -2.08 -1.82
CA LEU A 20 -19.26 -0.85 -2.61
C LEU A 20 -18.02 -0.63 -3.49
N TYR A 21 -18.23 -0.54 -4.79
CA TYR A 21 -17.19 -0.11 -5.73
C TYR A 21 -17.32 1.38 -6.06
N VAL A 22 -16.21 2.10 -5.93
CA VAL A 22 -16.09 3.51 -6.34
C VAL A 22 -14.88 3.65 -7.24
N GLN A 23 -15.10 4.03 -8.50
CA GLN A 23 -13.99 4.35 -9.40
C GLN A 23 -13.35 5.66 -8.98
N ALA A 24 -12.03 5.66 -8.78
CA ALA A 24 -11.29 6.83 -8.33
C ALA A 24 -9.84 6.80 -8.82
N ASP A 25 -9.32 7.95 -9.18
CA ASP A 25 -7.89 8.22 -9.35
C ASP A 25 -7.38 8.94 -8.10
N VAL A 26 -6.59 8.25 -7.29
CA VAL A 26 -6.10 8.79 -6.01
C VAL A 26 -5.16 10.00 -6.16
N SER A 27 -4.65 10.28 -7.38
CA SER A 27 -3.88 11.50 -7.65
C SER A 27 -4.77 12.75 -7.67
N ARG A 28 -6.09 12.60 -7.91
CA ARG A 28 -7.07 13.69 -8.03
C ARG A 28 -7.77 13.95 -6.69
N GLU A 29 -7.86 15.22 -6.32
CA GLU A 29 -8.51 15.59 -5.05
C GLU A 29 -9.99 15.24 -5.03
N GLU A 30 -10.70 15.51 -6.12
CA GLU A 30 -12.13 15.25 -6.25
C GLU A 30 -12.44 13.77 -6.00
N ASP A 31 -11.66 12.88 -6.61
CA ASP A 31 -11.86 11.44 -6.51
C ASP A 31 -11.57 10.93 -5.09
N ARG A 32 -10.54 11.48 -4.42
CA ARG A 32 -10.26 11.14 -3.02
C ARG A 32 -11.39 11.57 -2.09
N ARG A 33 -11.98 12.77 -2.29
CA ARG A 33 -13.14 13.21 -1.52
C ARG A 33 -14.35 12.35 -1.79
N ASN A 34 -14.67 12.12 -3.06
CA ASN A 34 -15.79 11.26 -3.45
C ASN A 34 -15.67 9.85 -2.85
N LEU A 35 -14.46 9.26 -2.82
CA LEU A 35 -14.23 7.95 -2.22
C LEU A 35 -14.58 7.93 -0.72
N ILE A 36 -14.18 8.94 0.04
CA ILE A 36 -14.50 9.09 1.47
C ILE A 36 -16.01 9.30 1.65
N ASP A 37 -16.60 10.22 0.90
CA ASP A 37 -18.02 10.59 1.03
C ASP A 37 -18.92 9.39 0.71
N ARG A 38 -18.67 8.69 -0.39
CA ARG A 38 -19.42 7.47 -0.76
C ARG A 38 -19.28 6.35 0.27
N THR A 39 -18.10 6.22 0.87
CA THR A 39 -17.88 5.23 1.95
C THR A 39 -18.72 5.60 3.18
N LEU A 40 -18.72 6.87 3.57
CA LEU A 40 -19.50 7.34 4.72
C LEU A 40 -21.01 7.28 4.48
N GLU A 41 -21.48 7.64 3.29
CA GLU A 41 -22.88 7.50 2.90
C GLU A 41 -23.38 6.04 3.03
N ARG A 42 -22.53 5.09 2.63
CA ARG A 42 -22.91 3.67 2.60
C ARG A 42 -22.78 2.97 3.95
N PHE A 43 -21.68 3.24 4.67
CA PHE A 43 -21.28 2.47 5.86
C PHE A 43 -21.27 3.30 7.15
N GLY A 44 -21.35 4.63 7.08
CA GLY A 44 -21.39 5.54 8.23
C GLY A 44 -20.03 5.74 8.93
N ARG A 45 -19.01 4.92 8.64
CA ARG A 45 -17.70 4.94 9.31
C ARG A 45 -16.58 4.41 8.44
N ILE A 46 -15.36 4.69 8.85
CA ILE A 46 -14.13 4.14 8.25
C ILE A 46 -13.29 3.54 9.37
N ASP A 47 -13.05 2.23 9.32
CA ASP A 47 -12.26 1.52 10.32
C ASP A 47 -10.86 1.17 9.83
N VAL A 48 -10.74 0.92 8.54
CA VAL A 48 -9.48 0.55 7.92
C VAL A 48 -9.29 1.34 6.63
N LEU A 49 -8.14 1.99 6.49
CA LEU A 49 -7.67 2.47 5.21
C LEU A 49 -6.47 1.63 4.77
N VAL A 50 -6.57 0.99 3.60
CA VAL A 50 -5.41 0.37 2.94
C VAL A 50 -5.05 1.20 1.72
N ASN A 51 -3.99 2.00 1.83
CA ASN A 51 -3.40 2.69 0.70
C ASN A 51 -2.61 1.66 -0.14
N ASN A 52 -3.25 1.09 -1.15
CA ASN A 52 -2.67 0.06 -2.02
C ASN A 52 -2.50 0.52 -3.47
N ALA A 53 -3.23 1.54 -3.91
CA ALA A 53 -3.10 2.06 -5.27
C ALA A 53 -1.66 2.49 -5.55
N GLY A 54 -1.06 1.99 -6.63
CA GLY A 54 0.32 2.33 -6.94
C GLY A 54 0.69 1.96 -8.37
N VAL A 55 1.67 2.69 -8.89
CA VAL A 55 2.18 2.49 -10.25
C VAL A 55 3.70 2.43 -10.23
N GLY A 56 4.26 1.70 -11.20
CA GLY A 56 5.69 1.76 -11.52
C GLY A 56 6.03 2.95 -12.40
N SER A 57 7.32 3.07 -12.74
CA SER A 57 7.83 3.99 -13.76
C SER A 57 7.08 3.83 -15.08
N LEU A 58 6.87 4.92 -15.83
CA LEU A 58 6.29 4.85 -17.17
C LEU A 58 7.14 4.00 -18.10
N VAL A 59 8.44 4.29 -18.07
CA VAL A 59 9.47 3.54 -18.77
C VAL A 59 10.58 3.22 -17.80
N ARG A 60 11.11 2.01 -17.85
CA ARG A 60 12.32 1.66 -17.09
C ARG A 60 13.53 2.30 -17.76
N THR A 61 14.04 3.35 -17.16
CA THR A 61 15.18 4.11 -17.67
C THR A 61 16.15 4.44 -16.55
N ASN A 62 17.39 4.80 -16.92
CA ASN A 62 18.39 5.22 -15.95
C ASN A 62 17.88 6.46 -15.18
N ILE A 63 18.26 6.58 -13.91
CA ILE A 63 17.89 7.73 -13.08
C ILE A 63 18.30 9.07 -13.70
N LEU A 64 19.34 9.09 -14.52
CA LEU A 64 19.79 10.28 -15.23
C LEU A 64 18.87 10.71 -16.39
N ASP A 65 17.97 9.84 -16.83
CA ASP A 65 17.09 10.03 -17.97
C ASP A 65 15.60 10.01 -17.57
N VAL A 66 15.28 10.02 -16.27
CA VAL A 66 13.90 10.07 -15.78
C VAL A 66 13.24 11.38 -16.19
N THR A 67 12.05 11.31 -16.80
CA THR A 67 11.29 12.48 -17.18
C THR A 67 10.46 13.05 -16.05
N GLU A 68 10.18 14.35 -16.07
CA GLU A 68 9.27 15.00 -15.12
C GLU A 68 7.88 14.36 -15.16
N GLU A 69 7.38 14.00 -16.35
CA GLU A 69 6.09 13.32 -16.52
C GLU A 69 6.04 11.99 -15.75
N SER A 70 7.09 11.15 -15.85
CA SER A 70 7.17 9.89 -15.10
C SER A 70 7.24 10.13 -13.61
N LEU A 71 8.03 11.11 -13.17
CA LEU A 71 8.15 11.50 -11.78
C LEU A 71 6.80 11.97 -11.23
N ASP A 72 6.16 12.93 -11.88
CA ASP A 72 4.89 13.52 -11.46
C ASP A 72 3.78 12.48 -11.38
N ARG A 73 3.70 11.57 -12.36
CA ARG A 73 2.74 10.47 -12.33
C ARG A 73 2.98 9.54 -11.15
N VAL A 74 4.22 9.10 -10.96
CA VAL A 74 4.56 8.16 -9.87
C VAL A 74 4.34 8.81 -8.50
N PHE A 75 4.80 10.03 -8.30
CA PHE A 75 4.61 10.75 -7.03
C PHE A 75 3.16 11.17 -6.83
N GLY A 76 2.46 11.55 -7.88
CA GLY A 76 1.03 11.88 -7.84
C GLY A 76 0.19 10.74 -7.26
N ILE A 77 0.42 9.52 -7.72
CA ILE A 77 -0.34 8.34 -7.28
C ILE A 77 0.26 7.75 -6.00
N ASN A 78 1.57 7.43 -5.99
CA ASN A 78 2.16 6.65 -4.91
C ASN A 78 2.36 7.45 -3.62
N LEU A 79 2.59 8.77 -3.70
CA LEU A 79 2.86 9.60 -2.53
C LEU A 79 1.73 10.60 -2.24
N LYS A 80 1.40 11.47 -3.20
CA LYS A 80 0.36 12.48 -3.03
C LYS A 80 -1.00 11.84 -2.76
N GLY A 81 -1.33 10.76 -3.48
CA GLY A 81 -2.53 9.95 -3.23
C GLY A 81 -2.59 9.43 -1.81
N TYR A 82 -1.53 8.78 -1.34
CA TYR A 82 -1.45 8.22 0.02
C TYR A 82 -1.55 9.29 1.11
N LEU A 83 -0.81 10.41 0.95
CA LEU A 83 -0.82 11.48 1.92
C LEU A 83 -2.22 12.09 2.07
N PHE A 84 -2.83 12.52 0.98
CA PHE A 84 -4.08 13.26 1.06
C PHE A 84 -5.31 12.38 1.31
N LEU A 85 -5.35 11.15 0.78
CA LEU A 85 -6.39 10.20 1.16
C LEU A 85 -6.23 9.78 2.62
N GLY A 86 -4.98 9.54 3.06
CA GLY A 86 -4.65 9.27 4.46
C GLY A 86 -5.10 10.39 5.40
N GLN A 87 -4.91 11.68 5.02
CA GLN A 87 -5.39 12.82 5.80
C GLN A 87 -6.92 12.88 5.90
N LEU A 88 -7.62 12.64 4.79
CA LEU A 88 -9.09 12.63 4.79
C LEU A 88 -9.64 11.53 5.69
N ALA A 89 -9.12 10.31 5.54
CA ALA A 89 -9.51 9.17 6.37
C ALA A 89 -9.15 9.39 7.85
N ALA A 90 -7.93 9.86 8.14
CA ALA A 90 -7.49 10.13 9.51
C ALA A 90 -8.38 11.14 10.22
N LYS A 91 -8.75 12.25 9.57
CA LYS A 91 -9.68 13.24 10.13
C LYS A 91 -11.04 12.64 10.45
N GLN A 92 -11.54 11.75 9.61
CA GLN A 92 -12.79 11.04 9.89
C GLN A 92 -12.64 10.03 11.03
N MET A 93 -11.54 9.28 11.06
CA MET A 93 -11.23 8.32 12.11
C MET A 93 -11.10 9.00 13.48
N ILE A 94 -10.46 10.18 13.54
CA ILE A 94 -10.37 11.00 14.77
C ILE A 94 -11.76 11.35 15.27
N LYS A 95 -12.65 11.89 14.41
CA LYS A 95 -14.04 12.20 14.78
C LYS A 95 -14.78 11.00 15.34
N GLN A 96 -14.57 9.81 14.78
CA GLN A 96 -15.19 8.57 15.26
C GLN A 96 -14.68 8.21 16.66
N VAL A 97 -13.37 8.30 16.89
CA VAL A 97 -12.77 8.02 18.19
C VAL A 97 -13.25 9.01 19.27
N GLU A 98 -13.27 10.31 18.96
CA GLU A 98 -13.74 11.38 19.86
C GLU A 98 -15.24 11.24 20.17
N ALA A 99 -16.03 10.76 19.23
CA ALA A 99 -17.44 10.46 19.43
C ALA A 99 -17.70 9.15 20.21
N GLY A 100 -16.65 8.46 20.67
CA GLY A 100 -16.78 7.23 21.43
C GLY A 100 -17.17 6.00 20.58
N ALA A 101 -16.80 5.97 19.30
CA ALA A 101 -17.08 4.83 18.44
C ALA A 101 -16.56 3.52 19.05
N PRO A 102 -17.36 2.44 18.97
CA PRO A 102 -16.99 1.15 19.56
C PRO A 102 -15.74 0.56 18.86
N ALA A 103 -15.03 -0.30 19.61
CA ALA A 103 -13.92 -1.07 19.05
C ALA A 103 -14.33 -1.90 17.81
N PRO A 104 -13.39 -2.22 16.89
CA PRO A 104 -11.97 -1.94 16.98
C PRO A 104 -11.61 -0.48 16.68
N LYS A 105 -10.45 -0.02 17.20
CA LYS A 105 -9.92 1.29 16.83
C LYS A 105 -9.49 1.31 15.36
N PRO A 106 -9.65 2.46 14.68
CA PRO A 106 -9.27 2.57 13.27
C PRO A 106 -7.78 2.35 13.03
N VAL A 107 -7.43 1.92 11.83
CA VAL A 107 -6.04 1.65 11.41
C VAL A 107 -5.80 2.10 9.97
N ILE A 108 -4.59 2.60 9.70
CA ILE A 108 -4.12 2.94 8.35
C ILE A 108 -2.97 2.00 7.98
N ILE A 109 -3.01 1.43 6.78
CA ILE A 109 -1.99 0.54 6.24
C ILE A 109 -1.50 1.10 4.91
N ASN A 110 -0.21 1.37 4.81
CA ASN A 110 0.43 1.88 3.59
C ASN A 110 1.22 0.74 2.90
N MET A 111 0.88 0.45 1.66
CA MET A 111 1.60 -0.53 0.84
C MET A 111 2.81 0.12 0.19
N SER A 112 4.01 -0.11 0.73
CA SER A 112 5.24 0.37 0.12
C SER A 112 5.92 -0.72 -0.74
N SER A 113 7.15 -1.06 -0.49
CA SER A 113 7.92 -2.10 -1.22
C SER A 113 9.29 -2.26 -0.55
N ILE A 114 9.98 -3.37 -0.83
CA ILE A 114 11.44 -3.47 -0.60
C ILE A 114 12.19 -2.30 -1.24
N SER A 115 11.66 -1.70 -2.31
CA SER A 115 12.22 -0.49 -2.95
C SER A 115 12.23 0.74 -2.05
N ALA A 116 11.65 0.69 -0.85
CA ALA A 116 11.78 1.75 0.14
C ALA A 116 13.19 1.84 0.75
N TYR A 117 13.98 0.78 0.70
CA TYR A 117 15.34 0.70 1.24
C TYR A 117 16.35 0.05 0.29
N THR A 118 15.89 -0.57 -0.82
CA THR A 118 16.75 -1.08 -1.88
C THR A 118 16.72 -0.14 -3.08
N LEU A 119 17.76 -0.16 -3.87
CA LEU A 119 17.87 0.72 -5.02
C LEU A 119 17.69 -0.04 -6.34
N SER A 120 17.12 0.66 -7.31
CA SER A 120 17.13 0.28 -8.72
C SER A 120 17.32 1.54 -9.54
N VAL A 121 18.50 1.70 -10.17
CA VAL A 121 18.81 2.86 -11.02
C VAL A 121 17.85 2.99 -12.21
N MET A 122 17.21 1.88 -12.61
CA MET A 122 16.26 1.83 -13.71
C MET A 122 14.81 2.13 -13.29
N ARG A 123 14.57 2.53 -12.04
CA ARG A 123 13.26 2.89 -11.48
C ARG A 123 13.43 3.88 -10.33
N GLY A 124 14.27 4.89 -10.52
CA GLY A 124 14.65 5.82 -9.45
C GLY A 124 13.46 6.51 -8.80
N GLU A 125 12.52 7.04 -9.60
CA GLU A 125 11.32 7.73 -9.12
C GLU A 125 10.38 6.81 -8.33
N TYR A 126 10.30 5.53 -8.71
CA TYR A 126 9.55 4.54 -7.94
C TYR A 126 10.19 4.27 -6.58
N CYS A 127 11.51 4.05 -6.54
CA CYS A 127 12.23 3.85 -5.28
C CYS A 127 12.06 5.05 -4.35
N MET A 128 12.22 6.28 -4.87
CA MET A 128 12.01 7.50 -4.11
C MET A 128 10.59 7.59 -3.55
N SER A 129 9.56 7.27 -4.36
CA SER A 129 8.17 7.28 -3.91
C SER A 129 7.93 6.28 -2.77
N LYS A 130 8.53 5.08 -2.84
CA LYS A 130 8.37 4.05 -1.80
C LYS A 130 9.15 4.39 -0.52
N ALA A 131 10.30 5.01 -0.63
CA ALA A 131 11.03 5.56 0.52
C ALA A 131 10.23 6.69 1.21
N ALA A 132 9.57 7.56 0.42
CA ALA A 132 8.71 8.60 0.96
C ALA A 132 7.48 8.04 1.70
N ILE A 133 6.88 6.92 1.24
CA ILE A 133 5.79 6.24 1.96
C ILE A 133 6.27 5.72 3.32
N ALA A 134 7.49 5.21 3.42
CA ALA A 134 8.05 4.74 4.70
C ALA A 134 8.15 5.90 5.72
N MET A 135 8.56 7.10 5.29
CA MET A 135 8.57 8.28 6.14
C MET A 135 7.15 8.76 6.45
N LEU A 136 6.24 8.79 5.46
CA LEU A 136 4.83 9.15 5.66
C LEU A 136 4.16 8.28 6.72
N THR A 137 4.43 6.97 6.70
CA THR A 137 3.89 6.03 7.71
C THR A 137 4.28 6.45 9.12
N LYS A 138 5.55 6.79 9.34
CA LYS A 138 6.04 7.24 10.67
C LYS A 138 5.43 8.57 11.10
N LEU A 139 5.32 9.52 10.17
CA LEU A 139 4.71 10.83 10.43
C LEU A 139 3.23 10.69 10.83
N LEU A 140 2.47 9.88 10.08
CA LEU A 140 1.05 9.63 10.41
C LEU A 140 0.93 8.84 11.73
N ALA A 141 1.78 7.84 11.97
CA ALA A 141 1.76 7.08 13.21
C ALA A 141 1.97 7.96 14.43
N PHE A 142 2.95 8.87 14.37
CA PHE A 142 3.21 9.81 15.45
C PHE A 142 2.05 10.79 15.65
N ALA A 143 1.53 11.36 14.57
CA ALA A 143 0.43 12.34 14.62
C ALA A 143 -0.90 11.74 15.13
N LEU A 144 -1.09 10.43 14.99
CA LEU A 144 -2.34 9.74 15.32
C LEU A 144 -2.28 8.93 16.61
N ALA A 145 -1.11 8.89 17.27
CA ALA A 145 -0.88 8.09 18.48
C ALA A 145 -1.83 8.45 19.63
N ASP A 146 -2.05 9.75 19.88
CA ASP A 146 -2.91 10.23 20.98
C ASP A 146 -4.38 9.84 20.78
N TYR A 147 -4.80 9.58 19.55
CA TYR A 147 -6.14 9.06 19.24
C TYR A 147 -6.21 7.53 19.28
N GLY A 148 -5.07 6.86 19.50
CA GLY A 148 -4.96 5.40 19.49
C GLY A 148 -5.21 4.79 18.11
N ILE A 149 -4.98 5.54 17.03
CA ILE A 149 -5.06 5.10 15.65
C ILE A 149 -3.67 4.63 15.22
N ASN A 150 -3.51 3.34 14.96
CA ASN A 150 -2.24 2.78 14.53
C ASN A 150 -2.05 2.93 13.03
N VAL A 151 -0.79 3.12 12.62
CA VAL A 151 -0.41 3.21 11.20
C VAL A 151 0.72 2.22 10.93
N TYR A 152 0.58 1.44 9.87
CA TYR A 152 1.54 0.40 9.48
C TYR A 152 2.01 0.58 8.06
N GLU A 153 3.20 0.05 7.79
CA GLU A 153 3.74 -0.13 6.46
C GLU A 153 3.84 -1.62 6.14
N ILE A 154 3.39 -2.04 4.97
CA ILE A 154 3.72 -3.36 4.44
C ILE A 154 4.68 -3.17 3.29
N ARG A 155 5.77 -3.95 3.29
CA ARG A 155 6.82 -3.93 2.26
C ARG A 155 6.83 -5.24 1.49
N PRO A 156 6.05 -5.35 0.41
CA PRO A 156 6.13 -6.51 -0.46
C PRO A 156 7.50 -6.61 -1.13
N GLY A 157 7.99 -7.84 -1.25
CA GLY A 157 9.12 -8.19 -2.08
C GLY A 157 8.72 -8.41 -3.56
N ASN A 158 9.30 -9.41 -4.18
CA ASN A 158 8.90 -9.83 -5.52
C ASN A 158 7.59 -10.61 -5.45
N ILE A 159 6.48 -9.91 -5.69
CA ILE A 159 5.14 -10.48 -5.72
C ILE A 159 4.75 -10.74 -7.18
N LEU A 160 4.27 -11.96 -7.47
CA LEU A 160 3.75 -12.27 -8.80
C LEU A 160 2.44 -11.52 -9.04
N SER A 161 2.46 -10.63 -10.02
CA SER A 161 1.33 -9.76 -10.38
C SER A 161 1.53 -9.25 -11.81
N ASP A 162 0.52 -8.63 -12.39
CA ASP A 162 0.62 -8.02 -13.73
C ASP A 162 1.79 -7.03 -13.85
N MET A 163 2.13 -6.32 -12.77
CA MET A 163 3.25 -5.39 -12.76
C MET A 163 4.61 -6.11 -12.90
N THR A 164 4.72 -7.35 -12.46
CA THR A 164 5.96 -8.12 -12.44
C THR A 164 6.08 -9.14 -13.57
N LEU A 165 4.97 -9.45 -14.27
CA LEU A 165 4.98 -10.37 -15.42
C LEU A 165 6.04 -10.01 -16.48
N PRO A 166 6.25 -8.73 -16.87
CA PRO A 166 7.25 -8.39 -17.88
C PRO A 166 8.69 -8.72 -17.51
N VAL A 167 8.97 -8.94 -16.23
CA VAL A 167 10.32 -9.24 -15.72
C VAL A 167 10.40 -10.63 -15.07
N LYS A 168 9.35 -11.43 -15.22
CA LYS A 168 9.20 -12.72 -14.53
C LYS A 168 10.37 -13.65 -14.81
N GLU A 169 10.71 -13.90 -16.08
CA GLU A 169 11.79 -14.83 -16.46
C GLU A 169 13.14 -14.46 -15.84
N HIS A 170 13.44 -13.16 -15.77
CA HIS A 170 14.66 -12.67 -15.14
C HIS A 170 14.68 -13.01 -13.66
N PHE A 171 13.58 -12.71 -12.95
CA PHE A 171 13.49 -12.98 -11.52
C PHE A 171 13.31 -14.46 -11.18
N ASP A 172 12.72 -15.30 -12.05
CA ASP A 172 12.63 -16.75 -11.86
C ASP A 172 14.03 -17.35 -11.60
N LYS A 173 15.02 -16.95 -12.40
CA LYS A 173 16.42 -17.39 -12.23
C LYS A 173 17.03 -16.90 -10.93
N LEU A 174 16.90 -15.61 -10.65
CA LEU A 174 17.45 -15.01 -9.42
C LEU A 174 16.85 -15.63 -8.16
N ILE A 175 15.53 -15.91 -8.17
CA ILE A 175 14.83 -16.53 -7.05
C ILE A 175 15.29 -17.99 -6.86
N ALA A 176 15.45 -18.74 -7.93
CA ALA A 176 15.99 -20.10 -7.89
C ALA A 176 17.41 -20.12 -7.32
N ASP A 177 18.23 -19.12 -7.68
CA ASP A 177 19.60 -18.94 -7.21
C ASP A 177 19.68 -18.38 -5.78
N GLY A 178 18.54 -18.11 -5.12
CA GLY A 178 18.49 -17.72 -3.70
C GLY A 178 18.38 -16.22 -3.44
N LEU A 179 17.91 -15.43 -4.41
CA LEU A 179 17.60 -13.99 -4.18
C LEU A 179 16.72 -13.80 -2.93
N HIS A 180 15.81 -14.73 -2.70
CA HIS A 180 14.99 -14.82 -1.50
C HIS A 180 15.30 -16.11 -0.75
N PRO A 181 15.55 -16.11 0.54
CA PRO A 181 15.70 -17.33 1.33
C PRO A 181 14.55 -18.32 1.16
N LEU A 182 13.31 -17.86 0.98
CA LEU A 182 12.15 -18.73 0.73
C LEU A 182 12.07 -19.27 -0.70
N ARG A 183 12.95 -18.86 -1.61
CA ARG A 183 13.13 -19.36 -2.99
C ARG A 183 11.83 -19.53 -3.78
N ARG A 184 10.88 -18.61 -3.58
CA ARG A 184 9.63 -18.54 -4.34
C ARG A 184 9.19 -17.10 -4.55
N TRP A 185 8.36 -16.88 -5.53
CA TRP A 185 7.60 -15.66 -5.63
C TRP A 185 6.68 -15.50 -4.41
N GLY A 186 6.52 -14.28 -3.95
CA GLY A 186 5.40 -13.92 -3.10
C GLY A 186 4.11 -13.84 -3.92
N THR A 187 2.99 -13.86 -3.25
CA THR A 187 1.65 -13.76 -3.85
C THR A 187 0.88 -12.60 -3.24
N GLY A 188 -0.20 -12.16 -3.90
CA GLY A 188 -1.13 -11.20 -3.31
C GLY A 188 -1.71 -11.69 -1.99
N GLU A 189 -1.92 -13.02 -1.84
CA GLU A 189 -2.40 -13.63 -0.62
C GLU A 189 -1.40 -13.52 0.55
N ASP A 190 -0.09 -13.63 0.29
CA ASP A 190 0.93 -13.42 1.33
C ASP A 190 0.80 -12.00 1.92
N CYS A 191 0.63 -10.98 1.07
CA CYS A 191 0.40 -9.61 1.51
C CYS A 191 -0.96 -9.44 2.21
N ALA A 192 -2.03 -10.04 1.69
CA ALA A 192 -3.36 -9.97 2.27
C ALA A 192 -3.42 -10.57 3.67
N LYS A 193 -2.68 -11.65 3.94
CA LYS A 193 -2.56 -12.24 5.29
C LYS A 193 -1.92 -11.30 6.29
N ALA A 194 -0.90 -10.52 5.88
CA ALA A 194 -0.29 -9.49 6.73
C ALA A 194 -1.28 -8.35 7.02
N VAL A 195 -2.01 -7.86 5.99
CA VAL A 195 -3.09 -6.88 6.16
C VAL A 195 -4.15 -7.42 7.13
N SER A 196 -4.61 -8.65 6.92
CA SER A 196 -5.63 -9.29 7.78
C SER A 196 -5.18 -9.41 9.23
N ALA A 197 -3.92 -9.74 9.50
CA ALA A 197 -3.39 -9.82 10.86
C ALA A 197 -3.43 -8.46 11.58
N ILE A 198 -3.13 -7.36 10.87
CA ILE A 198 -3.26 -6.00 11.39
C ILE A 198 -4.73 -5.68 11.68
N CYS A 199 -5.62 -5.92 10.71
CA CYS A 199 -7.05 -5.64 10.85
C CYS A 199 -7.70 -6.42 12.01
N LYS A 200 -7.21 -7.63 12.32
CA LYS A 200 -7.65 -8.45 13.45
C LYS A 200 -7.05 -8.01 14.80
N GLY A 201 -6.22 -6.97 14.81
CA GLY A 201 -5.61 -6.44 16.03
C GLY A 201 -4.53 -7.33 16.65
N TYR A 202 -3.88 -8.19 15.87
CA TYR A 202 -2.83 -9.09 16.39
C TYR A 202 -1.51 -8.38 16.70
N LEU A 203 -1.39 -7.09 16.37
CA LEU A 203 -0.22 -6.26 16.65
C LEU A 203 -0.60 -5.04 17.50
N PRO A 204 -1.10 -5.23 18.74
CA PRO A 204 -1.73 -4.14 19.51
C PRO A 204 -0.75 -3.10 20.04
N TYR A 205 0.53 -3.45 20.18
CA TYR A 205 1.57 -2.56 20.70
C TYR A 205 2.60 -2.20 19.65
N THR A 206 2.09 -1.87 18.42
CA THR A 206 2.93 -1.59 17.25
C THR A 206 2.28 -0.47 16.44
N THR A 207 3.01 0.60 16.17
CA THR A 207 2.62 1.67 15.22
C THR A 207 3.86 2.25 14.57
N GLY A 208 3.76 2.80 13.36
CA GLY A 208 4.88 3.32 12.58
C GLY A 208 5.85 2.25 12.08
N SER A 209 5.53 0.98 12.28
CA SER A 209 6.38 -0.16 11.95
C SER A 209 6.16 -0.64 10.52
N ALA A 210 7.23 -1.15 9.92
CA ALA A 210 7.19 -1.83 8.64
C ALA A 210 7.17 -3.35 8.84
N ILE A 211 6.35 -4.04 8.05
CA ILE A 211 6.27 -5.49 7.98
C ILE A 211 6.76 -5.91 6.60
N ASP A 212 7.91 -6.55 6.55
CA ASP A 212 8.49 -7.06 5.31
C ASP A 212 7.79 -8.37 4.92
N VAL A 213 7.15 -8.40 3.73
CA VAL A 213 6.53 -9.57 3.12
C VAL A 213 7.31 -9.87 1.85
N ASP A 214 8.56 -10.30 2.02
CA ASP A 214 9.58 -10.29 0.98
C ASP A 214 10.35 -11.60 0.82
N GLY A 215 9.92 -12.65 1.50
CA GLY A 215 10.58 -13.95 1.46
C GLY A 215 11.98 -13.97 2.10
N GLY A 216 12.28 -12.97 2.95
CA GLY A 216 13.56 -12.80 3.61
C GLY A 216 14.59 -11.99 2.82
N PHE A 217 14.17 -11.30 1.76
CA PHE A 217 15.06 -10.47 0.93
C PHE A 217 15.81 -9.38 1.72
N HIS A 218 15.19 -8.84 2.79
CA HIS A 218 15.79 -7.81 3.65
C HIS A 218 17.00 -8.30 4.45
N MET A 219 17.14 -9.62 4.62
CA MET A 219 18.26 -10.18 5.38
C MET A 219 19.54 -10.11 4.56
N LYS A 220 20.60 -9.61 5.17
CA LYS A 220 21.96 -9.65 4.62
C LYS A 220 22.73 -10.76 5.33
N TRP A 221 23.45 -11.56 4.59
CA TRP A 221 24.36 -12.56 5.15
C TRP A 221 25.80 -12.31 4.70
N ILE A 222 26.75 -12.84 5.45
CA ILE A 222 28.20 -12.65 5.26
C ILE A 222 28.84 -14.06 5.35
N ASP A 223 28.65 -14.87 4.33
CA ASP A 223 29.36 -16.17 4.22
C ASP A 223 30.29 -16.15 3.03
#